data_351e61fc6d27999d725858029d980252
#
_entry.id   351e61fc6d27999d725858029d980252
#
_cell.length_a   1.000
_cell.length_b   1.000
_cell.length_c   1.000
_cell.angle_alpha   90.00
_cell.angle_beta   90.00
_cell.angle_gamma   90.00
#
_symmetry.space_group_name_H-M   'P 1'
#
loop_
_entity.id
_entity.type
_entity.pdbx_description
1 polymer ?
#
loop_
_entity_poly.entity_id
_entity_poly.type
_entity_poly.pdbx_seq_one_letter_code
_entity_poly.pdbx_strand_id
1 'polypeptide(L)'
;MYNKTNTITRFNSTDSEPIYISTIHGEIVYYSNRSPKKNTPNEDALAIIPIDDETIILVVADGIGGMSKGEEASKIVVQSLISTVANMKSSVRESILDGIDKANEKILNMNVRAGTTVSIVELSGNKLRTYHAGDSLVLLSDNHGNIRYESLSHSPVGYGLMCGAFDEEHAMKHPQRNLIYNYIGCDDNHISIGPVLELAANDTLILSSDALPDNIYNEEICKFICKEPLLDGVKKLVKQCNLNMKMQLHDRCCHPDDFTLIGFRKKT
;
A
#
# COMPACT_ATOMS: atom_id res chain seq x y z
N MET A 1 16.84 7.06 -18.28
CA MET A 1 17.60 5.85 -17.87
C MET A 1 17.31 5.60 -16.39
N TYR A 2 16.86 4.40 -16.03
CA TYR A 2 16.64 4.01 -14.65
C TYR A 2 17.85 4.32 -13.77
N ASN A 3 17.65 5.09 -12.71
CA ASN A 3 18.72 5.44 -11.79
C ASN A 3 18.59 4.62 -10.51
N LYS A 4 19.27 3.48 -10.46
CA LYS A 4 19.25 2.53 -9.33
C LYS A 4 19.67 3.17 -7.99
N THR A 5 20.38 4.29 -8.02
CA THR A 5 20.90 4.94 -6.81
C THR A 5 19.82 5.68 -6.00
N ASN A 6 18.64 5.94 -6.58
CA ASN A 6 17.57 6.71 -5.92
C ASN A 6 16.39 5.84 -5.48
N THR A 7 16.45 4.52 -5.66
CA THR A 7 15.41 3.61 -5.18
C THR A 7 15.46 3.50 -3.65
N ILE A 8 14.32 3.74 -3.01
CA ILE A 8 14.17 3.59 -1.56
C ILE A 8 13.40 2.30 -1.30
N THR A 9 13.87 1.50 -0.37
CA THR A 9 13.16 0.29 0.10
C THR A 9 13.11 0.25 1.61
N ARG A 10 12.07 -0.37 2.14
CA ARG A 10 11.94 -0.74 3.55
C ARG A 10 11.54 -2.21 3.65
N PHE A 11 12.30 -2.94 4.42
CA PHE A 11 12.06 -4.35 4.74
C PHE A 11 12.29 -4.51 6.24
N ASN A 12 11.40 -5.23 6.92
CA ASN A 12 11.49 -5.46 8.36
C ASN A 12 11.78 -4.16 9.15
N SER A 13 11.10 -3.09 8.78
CA SER A 13 11.35 -1.75 9.29
C SER A 13 10.67 -1.50 10.63
N THR A 14 11.26 -0.58 11.40
CA THR A 14 10.75 -0.10 12.70
C THR A 14 10.91 1.40 12.79
N ASP A 15 10.36 2.14 11.81
CA ASP A 15 10.45 3.60 11.78
C ASP A 15 9.71 4.18 13.00
N SER A 16 10.34 5.10 13.72
CA SER A 16 9.72 5.79 14.85
C SER A 16 8.78 6.91 14.41
N GLU A 17 9.04 7.52 13.25
CA GLU A 17 8.34 8.68 12.69
C GLU A 17 8.28 8.58 11.17
N PRO A 18 7.24 9.16 10.52
CA PRO A 18 7.19 9.29 9.06
C PRO A 18 8.39 10.09 8.49
N ILE A 19 8.93 9.59 7.40
CA ILE A 19 10.09 10.14 6.71
C ILE A 19 9.64 10.90 5.46
N TYR A 20 10.03 12.16 5.36
CA TYR A 20 9.74 13.04 4.22
C TYR A 20 10.88 13.04 3.22
N ILE A 21 10.54 12.95 1.94
CA ILE A 21 11.46 13.21 0.83
C ILE A 21 10.80 14.13 -0.21
N SER A 22 11.59 15.04 -0.76
CA SER A 22 11.19 15.88 -1.89
C SER A 22 11.87 15.35 -3.14
N THR A 23 11.08 15.03 -4.14
CA THR A 23 11.55 14.53 -5.44
C THR A 23 11.14 15.48 -6.55
N ILE A 24 11.65 15.26 -7.77
CA ILE A 24 11.19 15.97 -8.96
C ILE A 24 9.73 15.62 -9.31
N HIS A 25 9.24 14.44 -8.91
CA HIS A 25 7.87 13.98 -9.15
C HIS A 25 6.87 14.62 -8.20
N GLY A 26 7.29 14.96 -6.97
CA GLY A 26 6.43 15.49 -5.91
C GLY A 26 7.00 15.29 -4.52
N GLU A 27 6.15 15.53 -3.53
CA GLU A 27 6.42 15.27 -2.13
C GLU A 27 6.01 13.84 -1.80
N ILE A 28 6.87 13.12 -1.07
CA ILE A 28 6.59 11.77 -0.60
C ILE A 28 6.85 11.71 0.89
N VAL A 29 5.94 11.08 1.60
CA VAL A 29 6.11 10.74 3.03
C VAL A 29 5.88 9.24 3.16
N TYR A 30 6.80 8.53 3.80
CA TYR A 30 6.62 7.11 4.02
C TYR A 30 6.90 6.72 5.47
N TYR A 31 6.33 5.60 5.86
CA TYR A 31 6.45 5.03 7.19
C TYR A 31 6.27 3.52 7.10
N SER A 32 7.07 2.78 7.85
CA SER A 32 6.90 1.33 8.01
C SER A 32 7.34 0.92 9.41
N ASN A 33 6.43 0.34 10.17
CA ASN A 33 6.71 -0.09 11.53
C ASN A 33 5.97 -1.39 11.85
N ARG A 34 6.62 -2.18 12.70
CA ARG A 34 6.06 -3.43 13.21
C ARG A 34 4.85 -3.18 14.11
N SER A 35 3.91 -4.11 14.10
CA SER A 35 2.76 -4.17 15.01
C SER A 35 3.17 -3.95 16.49
N PRO A 36 2.44 -3.12 17.23
CA PRO A 36 2.76 -2.86 18.64
C PRO A 36 2.62 -4.08 19.56
N LYS A 37 1.93 -5.13 19.11
CA LYS A 37 1.72 -6.38 19.87
C LYS A 37 2.56 -7.56 19.39
N LYS A 38 3.38 -7.39 18.35
CA LYS A 38 4.13 -8.45 17.67
C LYS A 38 5.60 -8.41 18.09
N ASN A 39 6.20 -9.57 18.34
CA ASN A 39 7.65 -9.71 18.58
C ASN A 39 8.40 -10.30 17.38
N THR A 40 7.68 -10.71 16.35
CA THR A 40 8.23 -11.19 15.07
C THR A 40 8.63 -9.99 14.19
N PRO A 41 9.42 -10.19 13.14
CA PRO A 41 9.72 -9.16 12.16
C PRO A 41 8.47 -8.47 11.60
N ASN A 42 8.61 -7.24 11.11
CA ASN A 42 7.62 -6.58 10.27
C ASN A 42 7.54 -7.32 8.94
N GLU A 43 6.35 -7.82 8.58
CA GLU A 43 6.12 -8.59 7.36
C GLU A 43 5.82 -7.70 6.15
N ASP A 44 5.64 -6.40 6.36
CA ASP A 44 5.44 -5.43 5.28
C ASP A 44 6.75 -5.07 4.58
N ALA A 45 6.60 -4.70 3.31
CA ALA A 45 7.66 -4.11 2.51
C ALA A 45 7.13 -2.91 1.72
N LEU A 46 7.97 -1.90 1.50
CA LEU A 46 7.67 -0.82 0.58
C LEU A 46 8.84 -0.53 -0.36
N ALA A 47 8.51 0.05 -1.51
CA ALA A 47 9.49 0.64 -2.40
C ALA A 47 8.99 1.93 -3.04
N ILE A 48 9.94 2.85 -3.27
CA ILE A 48 9.77 4.06 -4.06
C ILE A 48 10.83 3.98 -5.15
N ILE A 49 10.40 3.83 -6.41
CA ILE A 49 11.26 3.47 -7.54
C ILE A 49 11.16 4.55 -8.62
N PRO A 50 12.04 5.56 -8.61
CA PRO A 50 12.13 6.52 -9.71
C PRO A 50 12.62 5.83 -10.99
N ILE A 51 11.90 6.03 -12.09
CA ILE A 51 12.24 5.47 -13.40
C ILE A 51 13.01 6.49 -14.24
N ASP A 52 12.42 7.65 -14.39
CA ASP A 52 12.95 8.81 -15.11
C ASP A 52 12.40 10.11 -14.50
N ASP A 53 12.55 11.23 -15.18
CA ASP A 53 12.13 12.55 -14.67
C ASP A 53 10.60 12.72 -14.62
N GLU A 54 9.83 11.86 -15.28
CA GLU A 54 8.37 11.92 -15.32
C GLU A 54 7.70 10.77 -14.57
N THR A 55 8.40 9.64 -14.43
CA THR A 55 7.79 8.38 -13.98
C THR A 55 8.40 7.88 -12.68
N ILE A 56 7.53 7.56 -11.73
CA ILE A 56 7.88 6.93 -10.46
C ILE A 56 6.88 5.83 -10.12
N ILE A 57 7.36 4.75 -9.52
CA ILE A 57 6.53 3.64 -9.03
C ILE A 57 6.58 3.64 -7.50
N LEU A 58 5.40 3.57 -6.88
CA LEU A 58 5.22 3.40 -5.44
C LEU A 58 4.67 2.00 -5.19
N VAL A 59 5.22 1.30 -4.20
CA VAL A 59 4.87 -0.10 -3.90
C VAL A 59 4.69 -0.27 -2.40
N VAL A 60 3.60 -0.92 -2.00
CA VAL A 60 3.38 -1.50 -0.67
C VAL A 60 3.02 -2.97 -0.87
N ALA A 61 3.64 -3.83 -0.09
CA ALA A 61 3.37 -5.27 -0.04
C ALA A 61 3.27 -5.69 1.43
N ASP A 62 2.15 -6.32 1.79
CA ASP A 62 1.82 -6.76 3.13
C ASP A 62 1.92 -8.29 3.18
N GLY A 63 2.82 -8.80 3.99
CA GLY A 63 3.04 -10.23 4.12
C GLY A 63 1.94 -10.90 4.93
N ILE A 64 1.24 -11.89 4.34
CA ILE A 64 0.06 -12.51 4.96
C ILE A 64 0.40 -13.15 6.30
N GLY A 65 -0.15 -12.57 7.36
CA GLY A 65 -0.07 -13.10 8.72
C GLY A 65 -0.65 -14.52 8.81
N GLY A 66 -0.03 -15.36 9.62
CA GLY A 66 -0.40 -16.77 9.73
C GLY A 66 0.19 -17.69 8.66
N MET A 67 0.85 -17.17 7.66
CA MET A 67 1.75 -17.92 6.77
C MET A 67 3.19 -17.88 7.33
N SER A 68 4.00 -18.91 7.03
CA SER A 68 5.32 -19.08 7.67
C SER A 68 6.38 -18.09 7.19
N LYS A 69 6.15 -17.36 6.08
CA LYS A 69 7.14 -16.57 5.34
C LYS A 69 6.55 -15.29 4.72
N GLY A 70 5.68 -14.58 5.44
CA GLY A 70 5.09 -13.31 4.96
C GLY A 70 6.16 -12.25 4.66
N GLU A 71 7.12 -12.03 5.57
CA GLU A 71 8.24 -11.09 5.38
C GLU A 71 9.06 -11.40 4.12
N GLU A 72 9.32 -12.70 3.86
CA GLU A 72 10.09 -13.09 2.69
C GLU A 72 9.28 -12.91 1.40
N ALA A 73 7.97 -13.17 1.44
CA ALA A 73 7.08 -12.99 0.29
C ALA A 73 6.97 -11.51 -0.12
N SER A 74 6.68 -10.60 0.81
CA SER A 74 6.62 -9.15 0.54
C SER A 74 7.94 -8.60 -0.01
N LYS A 75 9.07 -9.06 0.53
CA LYS A 75 10.40 -8.73 0.05
C LYS A 75 10.66 -9.24 -1.37
N ILE A 76 10.24 -10.48 -1.70
CA ILE A 76 10.37 -11.05 -3.05
C ILE A 76 9.61 -10.21 -4.06
N VAL A 77 8.39 -9.76 -3.75
CA VAL A 77 7.59 -8.89 -4.63
C VAL A 77 8.35 -7.60 -4.92
N VAL A 78 8.78 -6.88 -3.91
CA VAL A 78 9.51 -5.61 -4.09
C VAL A 78 10.81 -5.82 -4.89
N GLN A 79 11.60 -6.84 -4.56
CA GLN A 79 12.86 -7.12 -5.27
C GLN A 79 12.64 -7.53 -6.73
N SER A 80 11.58 -8.28 -7.01
CA SER A 80 11.25 -8.69 -8.38
C SER A 80 10.84 -7.49 -9.23
N LEU A 81 10.00 -6.60 -8.70
CA LEU A 81 9.62 -5.33 -9.36
C LEU A 81 10.85 -4.46 -9.65
N ILE A 82 11.72 -4.24 -8.68
CA ILE A 82 12.97 -3.48 -8.88
C ILE A 82 13.82 -4.12 -9.99
N SER A 83 13.94 -5.44 -10.00
CA SER A 83 14.74 -6.16 -10.99
C SER A 83 14.17 -6.05 -12.39
N THR A 84 12.86 -6.20 -12.59
CA THR A 84 12.23 -6.10 -13.92
C THR A 84 12.26 -4.69 -14.46
N VAL A 85 12.01 -3.69 -13.62
CA VAL A 85 12.08 -2.28 -13.99
C VAL A 85 13.52 -1.86 -14.34
N ALA A 86 14.52 -2.31 -13.57
CA ALA A 86 15.93 -2.02 -13.87
C ALA A 86 16.42 -2.62 -15.20
N ASN A 87 15.79 -3.71 -15.66
CA ASN A 87 16.10 -4.38 -16.91
C ASN A 87 15.00 -4.18 -17.97
N MET A 88 14.21 -3.13 -17.84
CA MET A 88 13.07 -2.82 -18.71
C MET A 88 13.46 -2.78 -20.18
N LYS A 89 12.75 -3.57 -21.00
CA LYS A 89 12.91 -3.62 -22.46
C LYS A 89 11.67 -3.12 -23.20
N SER A 90 10.57 -2.94 -22.48
CA SER A 90 9.26 -2.58 -22.98
C SER A 90 8.67 -1.42 -22.16
N SER A 91 7.36 -1.36 -21.99
CA SER A 91 6.71 -0.34 -21.17
C SER A 91 6.91 -0.57 -19.66
N VAL A 92 6.77 0.49 -18.87
CA VAL A 92 6.75 0.41 -17.40
C VAL A 92 5.66 -0.55 -16.93
N ARG A 93 4.47 -0.47 -17.53
CA ARG A 93 3.34 -1.37 -17.26
C ARG A 93 3.71 -2.85 -17.44
N GLU A 94 4.31 -3.20 -18.58
CA GLU A 94 4.71 -4.59 -18.84
C GLU A 94 5.78 -5.05 -17.84
N SER A 95 6.71 -4.18 -17.47
CA SER A 95 7.74 -4.48 -16.48
C SER A 95 7.16 -4.66 -15.07
N ILE A 96 6.10 -3.94 -14.71
CA ILE A 96 5.37 -4.14 -13.45
C ILE A 96 4.70 -5.52 -13.45
N LEU A 97 3.94 -5.85 -14.49
CA LEU A 97 3.23 -7.14 -14.58
C LEU A 97 4.22 -8.31 -14.60
N ASP A 98 5.27 -8.24 -15.40
CA ASP A 98 6.35 -9.24 -15.41
C ASP A 98 7.04 -9.39 -14.04
N GLY A 99 7.19 -8.29 -13.29
CA GLY A 99 7.72 -8.30 -11.94
C GLY A 99 6.81 -9.03 -10.95
N ILE A 100 5.51 -8.84 -11.06
CA ILE A 100 4.51 -9.53 -10.22
C ILE A 100 4.49 -11.02 -10.56
N ASP A 101 4.44 -11.38 -11.85
CA ASP A 101 4.42 -12.79 -12.29
C ASP A 101 5.67 -13.53 -11.80
N LYS A 102 6.85 -12.94 -11.95
CA LYS A 102 8.10 -13.51 -11.43
C LYS A 102 8.14 -13.62 -9.92
N ALA A 103 7.52 -12.67 -9.22
CA ALA A 103 7.40 -12.76 -7.76
C ALA A 103 6.51 -13.93 -7.36
N ASN A 104 5.36 -14.08 -8.00
CA ASN A 104 4.45 -15.19 -7.77
C ASN A 104 5.13 -16.54 -7.97
N GLU A 105 5.80 -16.73 -9.11
CA GLU A 105 6.56 -17.96 -9.38
C GLU A 105 7.59 -18.26 -8.31
N LYS A 106 8.35 -17.25 -7.87
CA LYS A 106 9.37 -17.42 -6.83
C LYS A 106 8.76 -17.83 -5.49
N ILE A 107 7.65 -17.21 -5.09
CA ILE A 107 6.97 -17.51 -3.83
C ILE A 107 6.41 -18.93 -3.87
N LEU A 108 5.74 -19.33 -4.96
CA LEU A 108 5.24 -20.71 -5.14
C LEU A 108 6.38 -21.74 -5.07
N ASN A 109 7.54 -21.43 -5.65
CA ASN A 109 8.71 -22.30 -5.63
C ASN A 109 9.43 -22.42 -4.26
N MET A 110 9.01 -21.64 -3.25
CA MET A 110 9.56 -21.77 -1.89
C MET A 110 9.17 -23.09 -1.21
N ASN A 111 8.15 -23.79 -1.75
CA ASN A 111 7.61 -25.05 -1.19
C ASN A 111 7.14 -24.92 0.29
N VAL A 112 6.76 -23.71 0.70
CA VAL A 112 6.16 -23.41 2.01
C VAL A 112 4.96 -22.48 1.80
N ARG A 113 4.03 -22.46 2.75
CA ARG A 113 2.92 -21.50 2.69
C ARG A 113 3.47 -20.09 2.91
N ALA A 114 3.54 -19.34 1.85
CA ALA A 114 3.96 -17.94 1.85
C ALA A 114 3.05 -17.15 0.91
N GLY A 115 2.79 -15.90 1.23
CA GLY A 115 1.99 -15.03 0.39
C GLY A 115 2.08 -13.58 0.87
N THR A 116 1.72 -12.68 0.01
CA THR A 116 1.70 -11.24 0.29
C THR A 116 0.67 -10.55 -0.58
N THR A 117 0.08 -9.47 -0.06
CA THR A 117 -0.64 -8.52 -0.91
C THR A 117 0.35 -7.75 -1.78
N VAL A 118 -0.13 -7.01 -2.73
CA VAL A 118 0.62 -5.97 -3.43
C VAL A 118 -0.29 -4.83 -3.87
N SER A 119 0.11 -3.62 -3.57
CA SER A 119 -0.48 -2.38 -4.09
C SER A 119 0.63 -1.56 -4.75
N ILE A 120 0.44 -1.23 -6.02
CA ILE A 120 1.41 -0.51 -6.84
C ILE A 120 0.70 0.68 -7.47
N VAL A 121 1.36 1.84 -7.47
CA VAL A 121 0.96 3.00 -8.24
C VAL A 121 2.08 3.41 -9.18
N GLU A 122 1.78 3.41 -10.47
CA GLU A 122 2.58 4.01 -11.52
C GLU A 122 2.14 5.46 -11.69
N LEU A 123 3.02 6.40 -11.43
CA LEU A 123 2.83 7.83 -11.66
C LEU A 123 3.67 8.23 -12.87
N SER A 124 3.05 8.87 -13.86
CA SER A 124 3.73 9.38 -15.06
C SER A 124 3.17 10.75 -15.42
N GLY A 125 3.99 11.78 -15.22
CA GLY A 125 3.58 13.18 -15.33
C GLY A 125 2.47 13.53 -14.33
N ASN A 126 1.25 13.79 -14.84
CA ASN A 126 0.05 14.01 -14.03
C ASN A 126 -0.93 12.84 -14.03
N LYS A 127 -0.53 11.69 -14.54
CA LYS A 127 -1.38 10.50 -14.61
C LYS A 127 -0.91 9.44 -13.63
N LEU A 128 -1.86 8.74 -13.04
CA LEU A 128 -1.60 7.57 -12.22
C LEU A 128 -2.39 6.37 -12.71
N ARG A 129 -1.84 5.19 -12.48
CA ARG A 129 -2.50 3.90 -12.65
C ARG A 129 -2.15 3.00 -11.48
N THR A 130 -3.13 2.22 -11.03
CA THR A 130 -2.97 1.28 -9.91
C THR A 130 -2.92 -0.16 -10.40
N TYR A 131 -2.19 -0.99 -9.68
CA TYR A 131 -2.16 -2.44 -9.83
C TYR A 131 -2.21 -3.03 -8.44
N HIS A 132 -3.13 -3.95 -8.17
CA HIS A 132 -3.18 -4.55 -6.84
C HIS A 132 -3.69 -5.99 -6.82
N ALA A 133 -3.29 -6.73 -5.81
CA ALA A 133 -3.83 -8.00 -5.36
C ALA A 133 -3.82 -8.02 -3.83
N GLY A 134 -4.94 -8.33 -3.21
CA GLY A 134 -5.13 -8.31 -1.76
C GLY A 134 -6.04 -7.18 -1.29
N ASP A 135 -5.88 -6.80 -0.04
CA ASP A 135 -6.69 -5.83 0.68
C ASP A 135 -5.93 -4.57 1.13
N SER A 136 -4.65 -4.46 0.80
CA SER A 136 -3.89 -3.22 0.96
C SER A 136 -4.54 -2.08 0.20
N LEU A 137 -4.60 -0.89 0.81
CA LEU A 137 -5.33 0.27 0.34
C LEU A 137 -4.54 1.10 -0.66
N VAL A 138 -5.20 1.55 -1.74
CA VAL A 138 -4.82 2.72 -2.55
C VAL A 138 -5.97 3.70 -2.52
N LEU A 139 -5.74 4.90 -1.97
CA LEU A 139 -6.74 5.95 -1.81
C LEU A 139 -6.25 7.25 -2.44
N LEU A 140 -7.03 7.82 -3.35
CA LEU A 140 -6.80 9.15 -3.91
C LEU A 140 -7.88 10.10 -3.43
N SER A 141 -7.49 11.18 -2.79
CA SER A 141 -8.40 12.26 -2.40
C SER A 141 -8.06 13.58 -3.10
N ASP A 142 -9.09 14.40 -3.32
CA ASP A 142 -8.90 15.78 -3.75
C ASP A 142 -8.45 16.69 -2.57
N ASN A 143 -8.18 17.97 -2.87
CA ASN A 143 -7.78 18.97 -1.88
C ASN A 143 -8.91 19.37 -0.92
N HIS A 144 -10.14 18.90 -1.12
CA HIS A 144 -11.29 19.11 -0.24
C HIS A 144 -11.54 17.90 0.70
N GLY A 145 -10.82 16.79 0.47
CA GLY A 145 -10.98 15.54 1.22
C GLY A 145 -12.05 14.62 0.63
N ASN A 146 -12.50 14.86 -0.60
CA ASN A 146 -13.38 13.92 -1.28
C ASN A 146 -12.58 12.77 -1.88
N ILE A 147 -13.07 11.55 -1.73
CA ILE A 147 -12.47 10.35 -2.33
C ILE A 147 -12.72 10.38 -3.83
N ARG A 148 -11.65 10.35 -4.62
CA ARG A 148 -11.67 10.27 -6.08
C ARG A 148 -11.46 8.85 -6.60
N TYR A 149 -10.73 8.05 -5.83
CA TYR A 149 -10.46 6.65 -6.13
C TYR A 149 -10.13 5.90 -4.84
N GLU A 150 -10.59 4.66 -4.79
CA GLU A 150 -10.26 3.67 -3.77
C GLU A 150 -10.08 2.31 -4.45
N SER A 151 -9.04 1.56 -4.06
CA SER A 151 -8.85 0.19 -4.53
C SER A 151 -9.90 -0.74 -3.92
N LEU A 152 -10.46 -1.64 -4.73
CA LEU A 152 -11.38 -2.65 -4.22
C LEU A 152 -10.58 -3.75 -3.50
N SER A 153 -10.79 -3.92 -2.20
CA SER A 153 -10.19 -5.01 -1.44
C SER A 153 -10.66 -6.38 -1.96
N HIS A 154 -9.73 -7.29 -2.20
CA HIS A 154 -10.00 -8.68 -2.63
C HIS A 154 -10.34 -9.58 -1.42
N SER A 155 -11.36 -9.18 -0.69
CA SER A 155 -11.84 -9.82 0.53
C SER A 155 -13.36 -9.96 0.55
N PRO A 156 -13.95 -10.85 1.38
CA PRO A 156 -15.39 -10.90 1.56
C PRO A 156 -15.96 -9.55 1.98
N VAL A 157 -15.21 -8.86 2.83
CA VAL A 157 -15.60 -7.57 3.39
C VAL A 157 -15.55 -6.48 2.32
N GLY A 158 -14.50 -6.44 1.49
CA GLY A 158 -14.40 -5.49 0.38
C GLY A 158 -15.54 -5.63 -0.63
N TYR A 159 -15.90 -6.86 -1.01
CA TYR A 159 -17.05 -7.10 -1.88
C TYR A 159 -18.38 -6.75 -1.22
N GLY A 160 -18.51 -6.97 0.10
CA GLY A 160 -19.68 -6.58 0.85
C GLY A 160 -19.88 -5.06 0.88
N LEU A 161 -18.82 -4.29 1.08
CA LEU A 161 -18.82 -2.83 0.98
C LEU A 161 -19.22 -2.36 -0.42
N MET A 162 -18.58 -2.93 -1.44
CA MET A 162 -18.87 -2.58 -2.86
C MET A 162 -20.32 -2.82 -3.23
N CYS A 163 -20.92 -3.92 -2.74
CA CYS A 163 -22.33 -4.25 -2.99
C CYS A 163 -23.32 -3.50 -2.08
N GLY A 164 -22.82 -2.69 -1.13
CA GLY A 164 -23.66 -1.99 -0.16
C GLY A 164 -24.35 -2.92 0.84
N ALA A 165 -23.81 -4.14 1.07
CA ALA A 165 -24.36 -5.10 2.05
C ALA A 165 -24.16 -4.60 3.49
N PHE A 166 -23.15 -3.81 3.72
CA PHE A 166 -22.82 -3.14 4.98
C PHE A 166 -21.89 -1.93 4.75
N ASP A 167 -21.76 -1.09 5.76
CA ASP A 167 -20.88 0.09 5.77
C ASP A 167 -19.49 -0.22 6.34
N GLU A 168 -18.60 0.78 6.35
CA GLU A 168 -17.23 0.64 6.89
C GLU A 168 -17.23 0.24 8.37
N GLU A 169 -18.18 0.72 9.17
CA GLU A 169 -18.25 0.39 10.59
C GLU A 169 -18.51 -1.11 10.80
N HIS A 170 -19.45 -1.68 10.05
CA HIS A 170 -19.73 -3.12 10.08
C HIS A 170 -18.55 -3.91 9.49
N ALA A 171 -17.91 -3.39 8.45
CA ALA A 171 -16.73 -4.01 7.81
C ALA A 171 -15.60 -4.20 8.81
N MET A 172 -15.21 -3.15 9.55
CA MET A 172 -14.17 -3.21 10.57
C MET A 172 -14.44 -4.20 11.70
N LYS A 173 -15.72 -4.47 11.99
CA LYS A 173 -16.15 -5.42 13.05
C LYS A 173 -16.43 -6.82 12.50
N HIS A 174 -16.34 -7.02 11.19
CA HIS A 174 -16.74 -8.27 10.56
C HIS A 174 -15.80 -9.44 10.93
N PRO A 175 -16.34 -10.62 11.28
CA PRO A 175 -15.50 -11.78 11.68
C PRO A 175 -14.54 -12.26 10.58
N GLN A 176 -14.86 -12.00 9.32
CA GLN A 176 -14.06 -12.41 8.16
C GLN A 176 -13.21 -11.26 7.56
N ARG A 177 -12.98 -10.17 8.29
CA ARG A 177 -12.24 -9.03 7.76
C ARG A 177 -10.80 -9.39 7.32
N ASN A 178 -10.15 -10.33 8.02
CA ASN A 178 -8.78 -10.79 7.70
C ASN A 178 -8.72 -11.86 6.59
N LEU A 179 -9.85 -12.20 5.96
CA LEU A 179 -9.85 -13.16 4.86
C LEU A 179 -9.63 -12.43 3.54
N ILE A 180 -8.67 -12.91 2.77
CA ILE A 180 -8.42 -12.45 1.41
C ILE A 180 -8.55 -13.60 0.43
N TYR A 181 -9.07 -13.32 -0.78
CA TYR A 181 -9.26 -14.34 -1.83
C TYR A 181 -8.13 -14.34 -2.84
N ASN A 182 -7.42 -13.23 -2.97
CA ASN A 182 -6.45 -13.00 -4.01
C ASN A 182 -5.19 -12.35 -3.45
N TYR A 183 -4.04 -12.94 -3.68
CA TYR A 183 -2.75 -12.50 -3.18
C TYR A 183 -1.61 -13.05 -4.05
N ILE A 184 -0.41 -12.56 -3.91
CA ILE A 184 0.78 -13.08 -4.59
C ILE A 184 1.35 -14.23 -3.79
N GLY A 185 1.56 -15.38 -4.45
CA GLY A 185 1.94 -16.67 -3.83
C GLY A 185 0.82 -17.70 -3.89
N CYS A 186 -0.18 -17.52 -4.78
CA CYS A 186 -1.19 -18.53 -5.09
C CYS A 186 -1.27 -18.80 -6.61
N ASP A 187 -1.79 -19.98 -6.96
CA ASP A 187 -1.84 -20.43 -8.36
C ASP A 187 -2.81 -19.60 -9.21
N ASP A 188 -3.95 -19.21 -8.63
CA ASP A 188 -5.04 -18.50 -9.32
C ASP A 188 -5.06 -16.99 -9.03
N ASN A 189 -3.90 -16.39 -8.82
CA ASN A 189 -3.84 -14.95 -8.58
C ASN A 189 -4.28 -14.15 -9.82
N HIS A 190 -4.84 -12.99 -9.57
CA HIS A 190 -5.13 -12.00 -10.62
C HIS A 190 -4.77 -10.59 -10.17
N ILE A 191 -4.40 -9.75 -11.12
CA ILE A 191 -4.04 -8.36 -10.83
C ILE A 191 -5.17 -7.45 -11.27
N SER A 192 -5.77 -6.75 -10.32
CA SER A 192 -6.71 -5.68 -10.63
C SER A 192 -5.94 -4.44 -11.10
N ILE A 193 -6.25 -4.00 -12.32
CA ILE A 193 -5.63 -2.82 -12.93
C ILE A 193 -6.68 -1.70 -12.94
N GLY A 194 -6.40 -0.63 -12.20
CA GLY A 194 -7.28 0.53 -12.14
C GLY A 194 -7.31 1.36 -13.43
N PRO A 195 -8.26 2.27 -13.54
CA PRO A 195 -8.31 3.24 -14.64
C PRO A 195 -7.09 4.16 -14.60
N VAL A 196 -6.82 4.83 -15.72
CA VAL A 196 -5.89 5.98 -15.71
C VAL A 196 -6.61 7.17 -15.10
N LEU A 197 -6.08 7.70 -14.02
CA LEU A 197 -6.59 8.87 -13.33
C LEU A 197 -5.65 10.05 -13.52
N GLU A 198 -6.20 11.25 -13.63
CA GLU A 198 -5.41 12.49 -13.66
C GLU A 198 -5.33 13.08 -12.26
N LEU A 199 -4.11 13.42 -11.84
CA LEU A 199 -3.85 14.14 -10.60
C LEU A 199 -4.07 15.63 -10.82
N ALA A 200 -4.97 16.23 -10.07
CA ALA A 200 -5.08 17.66 -9.95
C ALA A 200 -4.04 18.21 -8.93
N ALA A 201 -3.87 19.52 -8.93
CA ALA A 201 -3.03 20.19 -7.93
C ALA A 201 -3.53 19.90 -6.50
N ASN A 202 -2.62 19.52 -5.63
CA ASN A 202 -2.89 19.18 -4.22
C ASN A 202 -3.73 17.90 -3.99
N ASP A 203 -4.03 17.13 -5.03
CA ASP A 203 -4.54 15.78 -4.80
C ASP A 203 -3.51 14.98 -3.99
N THR A 204 -4.00 14.18 -3.06
CA THR A 204 -3.15 13.36 -2.20
C THR A 204 -3.48 11.89 -2.39
N LEU A 205 -2.44 11.12 -2.65
CA LEU A 205 -2.48 9.68 -2.79
C LEU A 205 -1.93 9.03 -1.52
N ILE A 206 -2.60 8.00 -1.03
CA ILE A 206 -2.13 7.12 0.04
C ILE A 206 -2.10 5.68 -0.48
N LEU A 207 -0.99 4.99 -0.27
CA LEU A 207 -0.87 3.54 -0.32
C LEU A 207 -0.61 3.06 1.10
N SER A 208 -1.27 1.97 1.52
CA SER A 208 -1.05 1.44 2.86
C SER A 208 -1.34 -0.06 2.93
N SER A 209 -0.70 -0.78 3.87
CA SER A 209 -1.17 -2.08 4.36
C SER A 209 -2.54 -1.94 5.02
N ASP A 210 -3.20 -3.06 5.29
CA ASP A 210 -4.55 -3.13 5.87
C ASP A 210 -4.65 -2.50 7.27
N ALA A 211 -3.54 -2.39 8.00
CA ALA A 211 -3.50 -1.72 9.30
C ALA A 211 -4.13 -0.32 9.31
N LEU A 212 -4.08 0.41 8.19
CA LEU A 212 -4.69 1.74 8.12
C LEU A 212 -6.22 1.66 7.98
N PRO A 213 -6.81 1.03 6.95
CA PRO A 213 -8.26 0.95 6.79
C PRO A 213 -8.94 0.12 7.89
N ASP A 214 -8.26 -0.81 8.53
CA ASP A 214 -8.79 -1.58 9.66
C ASP A 214 -8.91 -0.76 10.96
N ASN A 215 -8.25 0.40 11.04
CA ASN A 215 -8.21 1.22 12.24
C ASN A 215 -8.72 2.66 12.05
N ILE A 216 -8.86 3.15 10.82
CA ILE A 216 -9.31 4.52 10.50
C ILE A 216 -10.21 4.48 9.26
N TYR A 217 -11.39 5.11 9.34
CA TYR A 217 -12.30 5.23 8.19
C TYR A 217 -11.69 6.05 7.05
N ASN A 218 -11.99 5.70 5.82
CA ASN A 218 -11.44 6.36 4.63
C ASN A 218 -11.72 7.86 4.59
N GLU A 219 -12.90 8.30 5.02
CA GLU A 219 -13.19 9.73 5.15
C GLU A 219 -12.34 10.43 6.22
N GLU A 220 -12.00 9.75 7.32
CA GLU A 220 -11.11 10.30 8.34
C GLU A 220 -9.67 10.39 7.81
N ILE A 221 -9.20 9.39 7.05
CA ILE A 221 -7.90 9.43 6.37
C ILE A 221 -7.82 10.70 5.51
N CYS A 222 -8.83 10.92 4.66
CA CYS A 222 -8.89 12.11 3.79
C CYS A 222 -8.85 13.42 4.59
N LYS A 223 -9.54 13.52 5.72
CA LYS A 223 -9.53 14.71 6.59
C LYS A 223 -8.14 15.03 7.15
N PHE A 224 -7.32 14.02 7.45
CA PHE A 224 -5.94 14.23 7.92
C PHE A 224 -5.02 14.78 6.83
N ILE A 225 -5.23 14.36 5.57
CA ILE A 225 -4.25 14.60 4.50
C ILE A 225 -4.62 15.74 3.53
N CYS A 226 -5.88 16.21 3.51
CA CYS A 226 -6.32 17.13 2.46
C CYS A 226 -5.84 18.59 2.62
N LYS A 227 -5.75 19.12 3.84
CA LYS A 227 -5.56 20.57 4.10
C LYS A 227 -4.17 20.95 4.61
N GLU A 228 -3.41 20.01 5.13
CA GLU A 228 -2.13 20.28 5.78
C GLU A 228 -0.95 19.99 4.84
N PRO A 229 0.25 20.49 5.14
CA PRO A 229 1.47 19.98 4.52
C PRO A 229 1.49 18.47 4.64
N LEU A 230 1.88 17.75 3.56
CA LEU A 230 1.77 16.29 3.50
C LEU A 230 2.41 15.60 4.71
N LEU A 231 3.59 16.07 5.13
CA LEU A 231 4.30 15.51 6.29
C LEU A 231 3.47 15.62 7.58
N ASP A 232 2.85 16.76 7.82
CA ASP A 232 2.11 17.01 9.06
C ASP A 232 0.81 16.19 9.08
N GLY A 233 0.12 16.13 7.95
CA GLY A 233 -1.07 15.29 7.79
C GLY A 233 -0.77 13.81 8.01
N VAL A 234 0.28 13.30 7.38
CA VAL A 234 0.71 11.89 7.54
C VAL A 234 1.19 11.61 8.97
N LYS A 235 1.91 12.52 9.62
CA LYS A 235 2.30 12.36 11.03
C LYS A 235 1.09 12.22 11.95
N LYS A 236 0.07 13.05 11.76
CA LYS A 236 -1.18 12.97 12.53
C LYS A 236 -1.91 11.66 12.25
N LEU A 237 -2.00 11.26 11.00
CA LEU A 237 -2.62 10.00 10.57
C LEU A 237 -1.93 8.78 11.20
N VAL A 238 -0.61 8.69 11.10
CA VAL A 238 0.20 7.61 11.67
C VAL A 238 0.06 7.58 13.20
N LYS A 239 0.09 8.74 13.86
CA LYS A 239 -0.11 8.83 15.31
C LYS A 239 -1.50 8.32 15.71
N GLN A 240 -2.54 8.71 14.98
CA GLN A 240 -3.92 8.28 15.28
C GLN A 240 -4.08 6.78 15.06
N CYS A 241 -3.58 6.23 13.95
CA CYS A 241 -3.62 4.80 13.67
C CYS A 241 -2.90 3.99 14.76
N ASN A 242 -1.68 4.39 15.13
CA ASN A 242 -0.93 3.75 16.22
C ASN A 242 -1.62 3.85 17.59
N LEU A 243 -2.39 4.91 17.85
CA LEU A 243 -3.20 5.01 19.07
C LEU A 243 -4.37 4.04 19.01
N ASN A 244 -5.10 3.97 17.89
CA ASN A 244 -6.23 3.06 17.72
C ASN A 244 -5.79 1.59 17.84
N MET A 245 -4.64 1.21 17.28
CA MET A 245 -4.05 -0.13 17.43
C MET A 245 -3.68 -0.51 18.87
N LYS A 246 -3.43 0.46 19.74
CA LYS A 246 -3.01 0.21 21.13
C LYS A 246 -4.18 0.24 22.12
N MET A 247 -5.23 1.01 21.82
CA MET A 247 -6.30 1.32 22.77
C MET A 247 -7.60 0.62 22.31
N GLN A 248 -8.08 -0.30 23.13
CA GLN A 248 -9.43 -0.86 22.96
C GLN A 248 -10.44 0.19 23.47
N LEU A 249 -10.81 1.13 22.62
CA LEU A 249 -11.88 2.08 22.89
C LEU A 249 -13.22 1.37 22.71
N HIS A 250 -14.20 1.63 23.61
CA HIS A 250 -15.50 0.93 23.63
C HIS A 250 -16.25 0.97 22.29
N ASP A 251 -16.02 1.98 21.45
CA ASP A 251 -16.73 2.21 20.19
C ASP A 251 -15.85 2.09 18.93
N ARG A 252 -14.55 1.81 19.05
CA ARG A 252 -13.65 1.64 17.92
C ARG A 252 -12.98 0.28 17.92
N CYS A 253 -12.84 -0.29 16.74
CA CYS A 253 -12.04 -1.51 16.55
C CYS A 253 -10.57 -1.23 16.87
N CYS A 254 -9.91 -2.23 17.42
CA CYS A 254 -8.48 -2.22 17.68
C CYS A 254 -7.88 -3.43 16.98
N HIS A 255 -7.29 -3.18 15.81
CA HIS A 255 -6.67 -4.21 14.98
C HIS A 255 -5.18 -3.95 14.85
N PRO A 256 -4.36 -4.39 15.83
CA PRO A 256 -2.91 -4.18 15.79
C PRO A 256 -2.28 -5.07 14.73
N ASP A 257 -1.68 -4.44 13.73
CA ASP A 257 -0.91 -5.09 12.68
C ASP A 257 0.36 -4.32 12.33
N ASP A 258 1.20 -4.90 11.46
CA ASP A 258 2.31 -4.20 10.85
C ASP A 258 1.75 -3.04 10.02
N PHE A 259 2.36 -1.87 10.09
CA PHE A 259 1.81 -0.68 9.49
C PHE A 259 2.79 -0.01 8.54
N THR A 260 2.48 -0.09 7.26
CA THR A 260 3.27 0.53 6.19
C THR A 260 2.41 1.48 5.37
N LEU A 261 2.96 2.66 5.08
CA LEU A 261 2.25 3.72 4.36
C LEU A 261 3.21 4.51 3.47
N ILE A 262 2.73 4.89 2.27
CA ILE A 262 3.33 5.91 1.39
C ILE A 262 2.26 6.95 1.09
N GLY A 263 2.53 8.21 1.43
CA GLY A 263 1.77 9.38 1.01
C GLY A 263 2.50 10.09 -0.13
N PHE A 264 1.79 10.47 -1.17
CA PHE A 264 2.32 11.25 -2.29
C PHE A 264 1.43 12.45 -2.58
N ARG A 265 2.05 13.59 -2.87
CA ARG A 265 1.39 14.80 -3.37
C ARG A 265 2.24 15.44 -4.45
N LYS A 266 1.63 15.71 -5.60
CA LYS A 266 2.31 16.40 -6.69
C LYS A 266 2.58 17.85 -6.31
N LYS A 267 3.80 18.33 -6.57
CA LYS A 267 4.09 19.76 -6.46
C LYS A 267 3.36 20.53 -7.57
N THR A 268 2.82 21.68 -7.21
CA THR A 268 2.25 22.67 -8.15
C THR A 268 3.34 23.32 -8.99
#